data_4c091703663d72bb82b476f4be016d3a
#
_entry.id   4c091703663d72bb82b476f4be016d3a
#
_cell.length_a   1.000
_cell.length_b   1.000
_cell.length_c   1.000
_cell.angle_alpha   90.00
_cell.angle_beta   90.00
_cell.angle_gamma   90.00
#
_symmetry.space_group_name_H-M   'P 1'
#
loop_
_entity.id
_entity.type
_entity.pdbx_description
1 polymer ?
#
loop_
_entity_poly.entity_id
_entity_poly.type
_entity_poly.pdbx_seq_one_letter_code
_entity_poly.pdbx_strand_id
1 'polypeptide(L)'
;MDLTEKTLSRKDIYDGRVVHLHVDEVELPNGSRSVREIVDHCPCVAVVALDEQDRVLTVTQYRYAFGRELLEIPAGKLEPGEDPVTGALRELREETGAVPGQLLPMGVYLGSPGCLGEELHLFLARDLQMAEAQPDEDEFLEMARVPFEEMVHRIMSGEITDGKTIAAVLKAKLLLDL
;
A
#
# COMPACT_ATOMS: atom_id res chain seq x y z
N MET A 1 -9.08 23.31 -20.04
CA MET A 1 -8.44 22.43 -21.06
C MET A 1 -8.73 21.00 -20.62
N ASP A 2 -9.30 20.19 -21.48
CA ASP A 2 -9.42 18.76 -21.24
C ASP A 2 -8.05 18.12 -21.46
N LEU A 3 -7.56 17.37 -20.47
CA LEU A 3 -6.25 16.67 -20.50
C LEU A 3 -6.39 15.16 -20.76
N THR A 4 -7.62 14.71 -21.07
CA THR A 4 -7.89 13.30 -21.33
C THR A 4 -7.10 12.81 -22.55
N GLU A 5 -6.43 11.68 -22.40
CA GLU A 5 -5.79 10.95 -23.49
C GLU A 5 -6.73 9.83 -23.94
N LYS A 6 -6.81 9.62 -25.24
CA LYS A 6 -7.67 8.60 -25.84
C LYS A 6 -6.84 7.41 -26.29
N THR A 7 -7.11 6.24 -25.75
CA THR A 7 -6.48 4.99 -26.23
C THR A 7 -6.91 4.69 -27.66
N LEU A 8 -5.93 4.51 -28.55
CA LEU A 8 -6.12 4.16 -29.96
C LEU A 8 -5.94 2.65 -30.19
N SER A 9 -4.93 2.06 -29.53
CA SER A 9 -4.67 0.63 -29.56
C SER A 9 -3.95 0.19 -28.30
N ARG A 10 -4.08 -1.11 -27.96
CA ARG A 10 -3.37 -1.77 -26.85
C ARG A 10 -2.63 -2.98 -27.38
N LYS A 11 -1.42 -3.19 -26.86
CA LYS A 11 -0.62 -4.38 -27.11
C LYS A 11 -0.14 -4.95 -25.77
N ASP A 12 -0.60 -6.14 -25.42
CA ASP A 12 -0.11 -6.87 -24.25
C ASP A 12 1.31 -7.37 -24.52
N ILE A 13 2.21 -7.14 -23.58
CA ILE A 13 3.63 -7.48 -23.66
C ILE A 13 3.96 -8.64 -22.74
N TYR A 14 3.43 -8.63 -21.52
CA TYR A 14 3.66 -9.68 -20.52
C TYR A 14 2.42 -9.85 -19.66
N ASP A 15 2.04 -11.09 -19.45
CA ASP A 15 0.91 -11.50 -18.62
C ASP A 15 1.41 -12.50 -17.58
N GLY A 16 1.77 -11.99 -16.39
CA GLY A 16 2.31 -12.76 -15.27
C GLY A 16 1.31 -13.00 -14.16
N ARG A 17 1.78 -13.62 -13.08
CA ARG A 17 0.95 -13.86 -11.89
C ARG A 17 0.58 -12.57 -11.14
N VAL A 18 1.47 -11.58 -11.15
CA VAL A 18 1.33 -10.33 -10.39
C VAL A 18 1.34 -9.11 -11.31
N VAL A 19 2.11 -9.15 -12.37
CA VAL A 19 2.37 -8.02 -13.26
C VAL A 19 1.78 -8.32 -14.63
N HIS A 20 0.93 -7.40 -15.11
CA HIS A 20 0.39 -7.41 -16.45
C HIS A 20 0.86 -6.14 -17.15
N LEU A 21 1.78 -6.27 -18.13
CA LEU A 21 2.38 -5.14 -18.83
C LEU A 21 1.77 -5.01 -20.23
N HIS A 22 1.31 -3.83 -20.54
CA HIS A 22 0.85 -3.48 -21.89
C HIS A 22 1.42 -2.15 -22.37
N VAL A 23 1.38 -1.97 -23.69
CA VAL A 23 1.76 -0.73 -24.36
C VAL A 23 0.56 -0.21 -25.13
N ASP A 24 0.14 1.01 -24.80
CA ASP A 24 -0.99 1.69 -25.45
C ASP A 24 -0.49 2.80 -26.37
N GLU A 25 -0.98 2.84 -27.60
CA GLU A 25 -0.89 4.04 -28.45
C GLU A 25 -2.05 4.97 -28.06
N VAL A 26 -1.74 6.23 -27.77
CA VAL A 26 -2.72 7.22 -27.33
C VAL A 26 -2.73 8.47 -28.19
N GLU A 27 -3.90 9.09 -28.32
CA GLU A 27 -4.07 10.45 -28.84
C GLU A 27 -4.02 11.42 -27.67
N LEU A 28 -3.10 12.40 -27.75
CA LEU A 28 -2.93 13.45 -26.76
C LEU A 28 -3.98 14.56 -26.95
N PRO A 29 -4.20 15.44 -25.93
CA PRO A 29 -5.16 16.55 -26.01
C PRO A 29 -4.97 17.50 -27.20
N ASN A 30 -3.77 17.56 -27.76
CA ASN A 30 -3.45 18.39 -28.92
C ASN A 30 -3.61 17.65 -30.27
N GLY A 31 -4.11 16.39 -30.25
CA GLY A 31 -4.31 15.55 -31.44
C GLY A 31 -3.05 14.79 -31.90
N SER A 32 -1.90 14.98 -31.26
CA SER A 32 -0.69 14.19 -31.59
C SER A 32 -0.77 12.80 -30.96
N ARG A 33 0.07 11.86 -31.46
CA ARG A 33 0.15 10.49 -30.91
C ARG A 33 1.33 10.33 -29.99
N SER A 34 1.18 9.48 -28.99
CA SER A 34 2.23 9.08 -28.07
C SER A 34 2.03 7.62 -27.63
N VAL A 35 2.93 7.12 -26.82
CA VAL A 35 2.92 5.74 -26.29
C VAL A 35 2.89 5.81 -24.76
N ARG A 36 2.17 4.86 -24.14
CA ARG A 36 2.14 4.63 -22.69
C ARG A 36 2.52 3.19 -22.41
N GLU A 37 3.47 2.99 -21.51
CA GLU A 37 3.83 1.68 -20.97
C GLU A 37 3.19 1.57 -19.59
N ILE A 38 2.26 0.63 -19.44
CA ILE A 38 1.42 0.52 -18.25
C ILE A 38 1.57 -0.87 -17.65
N VAL A 39 1.75 -0.90 -16.33
CA VAL A 39 1.64 -2.10 -15.51
C VAL A 39 0.31 -2.08 -14.79
N ASP A 40 -0.60 -2.98 -15.16
CA ASP A 40 -1.81 -3.21 -14.39
C ASP A 40 -1.46 -4.01 -13.12
N HIS A 41 -1.99 -3.58 -11.99
CA HIS A 41 -1.83 -4.22 -10.69
C HIS A 41 -3.18 -4.26 -9.96
N CYS A 42 -3.41 -5.31 -9.16
CA CYS A 42 -4.60 -5.35 -8.33
C CYS A 42 -4.54 -4.25 -7.26
N PRO A 43 -5.68 -3.72 -6.82
CA PRO A 43 -5.73 -2.80 -5.69
C PRO A 43 -5.17 -3.45 -4.42
N CYS A 44 -4.62 -2.61 -3.54
CA CYS A 44 -4.00 -3.03 -2.29
C CYS A 44 -4.57 -2.22 -1.11
N VAL A 45 -4.28 -2.69 0.09
CA VAL A 45 -4.59 -2.00 1.34
C VAL A 45 -3.33 -1.83 2.19
N ALA A 46 -3.28 -0.79 3.01
CA ALA A 46 -2.25 -0.62 4.03
C ALA A 46 -2.85 0.01 5.29
N VAL A 47 -2.40 -0.44 6.46
CA VAL A 47 -3.02 -0.08 7.74
C VAL A 47 -1.98 0.47 8.71
N VAL A 48 -2.15 1.72 9.16
CA VAL A 48 -1.47 2.23 10.33
C VAL A 48 -2.26 1.75 11.55
N ALA A 49 -1.79 0.73 12.24
CA ALA A 49 -2.45 0.16 13.40
C ALA A 49 -1.76 0.63 14.68
N LEU A 50 -2.50 1.34 15.56
CA LEU A 50 -2.00 1.91 16.80
C LEU A 50 -2.54 1.12 17.99
N ASP A 51 -1.65 0.67 18.85
CA ASP A 51 -2.01 0.08 20.14
C ASP A 51 -2.35 1.15 21.19
N GLU A 52 -2.73 0.71 22.42
CA GLU A 52 -3.11 1.60 23.53
C GLU A 52 -1.97 2.50 24.02
N GLN A 53 -0.72 2.23 23.66
CA GLN A 53 0.46 3.02 23.98
C GLN A 53 0.92 3.89 22.81
N ASP A 54 0.06 4.11 21.81
CA ASP A 54 0.36 4.82 20.56
C ASP A 54 1.63 4.28 19.85
N ARG A 55 1.80 2.94 19.86
CA ARG A 55 2.84 2.27 19.08
C ARG A 55 2.23 1.73 17.78
N VAL A 56 2.93 1.95 16.68
CA VAL A 56 2.56 1.40 15.36
C VAL A 56 2.94 -0.08 15.32
N LEU A 57 2.02 -0.94 14.91
CA LEU A 57 2.36 -2.30 14.51
C LEU A 57 3.06 -2.22 13.15
N THR A 58 4.23 -2.82 13.08
CA THR A 58 5.07 -2.85 11.87
C THR A 58 5.45 -4.26 11.52
N VAL A 59 5.74 -4.49 10.25
CA VAL A 59 6.29 -5.73 9.73
C VAL A 59 7.62 -5.45 9.04
N THR A 60 8.60 -6.31 9.25
CA THR A 60 9.84 -6.30 8.48
C THR A 60 9.82 -7.48 7.53
N GLN A 61 10.06 -7.25 6.24
CA GLN A 61 10.09 -8.29 5.24
C GLN A 61 11.16 -8.03 4.19
N TYR A 62 11.65 -9.11 3.57
CA TYR A 62 12.62 -9.02 2.48
C TYR A 62 11.94 -8.61 1.18
N ARG A 63 12.31 -7.46 0.64
CA ARG A 63 11.81 -6.99 -0.65
C ARG A 63 12.83 -7.30 -1.76
N TYR A 64 12.58 -8.39 -2.49
CA TYR A 64 13.48 -8.91 -3.51
C TYR A 64 13.88 -7.86 -4.55
N ALA A 65 12.95 -6.99 -4.96
CA ALA A 65 13.22 -5.92 -5.92
C ALA A 65 14.28 -4.91 -5.45
N PHE A 66 14.47 -4.77 -4.12
CA PHE A 66 15.47 -3.87 -3.51
C PHE A 66 16.65 -4.63 -2.90
N GLY A 67 16.59 -5.98 -2.86
CA GLY A 67 17.65 -6.82 -2.31
C GLY A 67 17.92 -6.61 -0.81
N ARG A 68 16.91 -6.18 -0.05
CA ARG A 68 17.04 -5.88 1.39
C ARG A 68 15.71 -6.02 2.13
N GLU A 69 15.80 -6.10 3.44
CA GLU A 69 14.67 -5.98 4.34
C GLU A 69 14.19 -4.53 4.43
N LEU A 70 12.87 -4.35 4.51
CA LEU A 70 12.23 -3.06 4.74
C LEU A 70 11.30 -3.16 5.94
N LEU A 71 11.31 -2.10 6.77
CA LEU A 71 10.33 -1.88 7.82
C LEU A 71 9.12 -1.17 7.21
N GLU A 72 7.96 -1.79 7.34
CA GLU A 72 6.72 -1.37 6.69
C GLU A 72 5.54 -1.41 7.67
N ILE A 73 4.46 -0.72 7.35
CA ILE A 73 3.15 -0.99 7.96
C ILE A 73 2.51 -2.21 7.29
N PRO A 74 1.63 -2.96 7.97
CA PRO A 74 0.87 -4.07 7.39
C PRO A 74 0.16 -3.66 6.10
N ALA A 75 0.30 -4.48 5.06
CA ALA A 75 -0.25 -4.17 3.75
C ALA A 75 -0.31 -5.41 2.84
N GLY A 76 -1.40 -5.56 2.10
CA GLY A 76 -1.51 -6.64 1.14
C GLY A 76 -2.48 -6.36 0.00
N LYS A 77 -2.63 -7.35 -0.88
CA LYS A 77 -3.46 -7.26 -2.09
C LYS A 77 -4.91 -7.57 -1.77
N LEU A 78 -5.81 -6.86 -2.42
CA LEU A 78 -7.22 -7.23 -2.40
C LEU A 78 -7.45 -8.48 -3.26
N GLU A 79 -8.30 -9.38 -2.76
CA GLU A 79 -8.82 -10.48 -3.56
C GLU A 79 -9.79 -9.95 -4.63
N PRO A 80 -10.02 -10.69 -5.73
CA PRO A 80 -10.94 -10.27 -6.78
C PRO A 80 -12.35 -9.96 -6.25
N GLY A 81 -12.76 -8.70 -6.30
CA GLY A 81 -14.06 -8.22 -5.83
C GLY A 81 -14.16 -8.00 -4.32
N GLU A 82 -13.04 -8.11 -3.60
CA GLU A 82 -12.99 -7.83 -2.16
C GLU A 82 -13.15 -6.32 -1.88
N ASP A 83 -13.99 -6.00 -0.89
CA ASP A 83 -14.13 -4.64 -0.39
C ASP A 83 -12.85 -4.20 0.36
N PRO A 84 -12.34 -2.97 0.15
CA PRO A 84 -11.11 -2.50 0.81
C PRO A 84 -11.11 -2.55 2.34
N VAL A 85 -12.27 -2.33 2.99
CA VAL A 85 -12.38 -2.45 4.45
C VAL A 85 -12.20 -3.91 4.89
N THR A 86 -12.81 -4.84 4.16
CA THR A 86 -12.68 -6.28 4.42
C THR A 86 -11.24 -6.74 4.23
N GLY A 87 -10.59 -6.35 3.13
CA GLY A 87 -9.20 -6.66 2.87
C GLY A 87 -8.25 -6.08 3.92
N ALA A 88 -8.47 -4.84 4.36
CA ALA A 88 -7.66 -4.23 5.41
C ALA A 88 -7.77 -4.97 6.77
N LEU A 89 -8.96 -5.45 7.12
CA LEU A 89 -9.17 -6.25 8.33
C LEU A 89 -8.50 -7.63 8.22
N ARG A 90 -8.59 -8.28 7.06
CA ARG A 90 -7.97 -9.57 6.77
C ARG A 90 -6.45 -9.48 6.84
N GLU A 91 -5.84 -8.59 6.06
CA GLU A 91 -4.38 -8.42 5.99
C GLU A 91 -3.79 -8.02 7.35
N LEU A 92 -4.41 -7.08 8.06
CA LEU A 92 -3.95 -6.70 9.40
C LEU A 92 -3.94 -7.88 10.37
N ARG A 93 -4.98 -8.73 10.30
CA ARG A 93 -5.08 -9.92 11.16
C ARG A 93 -4.07 -11.00 10.75
N GLU A 94 -3.90 -11.27 9.46
CA GLU A 94 -2.99 -12.28 8.92
C GLU A 94 -1.55 -11.96 9.28
N GLU A 95 -1.09 -10.73 9.01
CA GLU A 95 0.28 -10.33 9.24
C GLU A 95 0.62 -10.06 10.72
N THR A 96 -0.34 -9.55 11.52
CA THR A 96 -0.04 -9.08 12.89
C THR A 96 -0.86 -9.74 13.99
N GLY A 97 -1.94 -10.44 13.66
CA GLY A 97 -2.92 -10.93 14.62
C GLY A 97 -3.84 -9.84 15.19
N ALA A 98 -3.74 -8.59 14.73
CA ALA A 98 -4.54 -7.50 15.27
C ALA A 98 -5.94 -7.45 14.65
N VAL A 99 -6.95 -7.29 15.52
CA VAL A 99 -8.35 -7.05 15.13
C VAL A 99 -8.77 -5.71 15.71
N PRO A 100 -9.00 -4.68 14.87
CA PRO A 100 -9.32 -3.35 15.37
C PRO A 100 -10.78 -3.20 15.76
N GLY A 101 -11.05 -2.47 16.85
CA GLY A 101 -12.39 -2.00 17.20
C GLY A 101 -12.83 -0.79 16.35
N GLN A 102 -11.86 -0.04 15.83
CA GLN A 102 -12.08 1.09 14.93
C GLN A 102 -11.16 1.00 13.73
N LEU A 103 -11.72 1.16 12.53
CA LEU A 103 -10.98 1.24 11.26
C LEU A 103 -11.46 2.47 10.47
N LEU A 104 -10.59 3.45 10.29
CA LEU A 104 -10.90 4.73 9.65
C LEU A 104 -10.21 4.80 8.27
N PRO A 105 -10.96 5.02 7.18
CA PRO A 105 -10.35 5.19 5.87
C PRO A 105 -9.58 6.51 5.81
N MET A 106 -8.36 6.45 5.30
CA MET A 106 -7.50 7.61 5.09
C MET A 106 -7.39 8.02 3.62
N GLY A 107 -8.10 7.35 2.72
CA GLY A 107 -8.11 7.64 1.27
C GLY A 107 -7.16 6.73 0.48
N VAL A 108 -6.96 7.06 -0.79
CA VAL A 108 -6.17 6.27 -1.73
C VAL A 108 -4.82 6.94 -1.97
N TYR A 109 -3.78 6.12 -2.08
CA TYR A 109 -2.42 6.50 -2.45
C TYR A 109 -2.06 5.85 -3.78
N LEU A 110 -1.53 6.64 -4.71
CA LEU A 110 -1.04 6.19 -6.01
C LEU A 110 0.48 6.28 -6.02
N GLY A 111 1.16 5.13 -5.97
CA GLY A 111 2.62 5.07 -5.79
C GLY A 111 3.41 5.56 -7.01
N SER A 112 3.00 5.20 -8.19
CA SER A 112 3.68 5.55 -9.45
C SER A 112 2.67 5.78 -10.59
N PRO A 113 1.82 6.83 -10.52
CA PRO A 113 0.67 7.00 -11.40
C PRO A 113 1.03 7.22 -12.88
N GLY A 114 2.31 7.40 -13.19
CA GLY A 114 2.79 7.52 -14.57
C GLY A 114 2.87 6.21 -15.34
N CYS A 115 2.91 5.06 -14.65
CA CYS A 115 3.07 3.75 -15.30
C CYS A 115 2.46 2.57 -14.52
N LEU A 116 2.13 2.73 -13.25
CA LEU A 116 1.57 1.67 -12.41
C LEU A 116 0.11 1.99 -12.08
N GLY A 117 -0.80 1.08 -12.41
CA GLY A 117 -2.24 1.17 -12.16
C GLY A 117 -2.67 0.68 -10.78
N GLU A 118 -1.78 0.69 -9.78
CA GLU A 118 -2.10 0.29 -8.42
C GLU A 118 -2.84 1.38 -7.66
N GLU A 119 -3.96 1.02 -7.05
CA GLU A 119 -4.66 1.82 -6.03
C GLU A 119 -4.39 1.23 -4.66
N LEU A 120 -3.75 1.97 -3.77
CA LEU A 120 -3.48 1.55 -2.41
C LEU A 120 -4.42 2.29 -1.44
N HIS A 121 -5.36 1.56 -0.84
CA HIS A 121 -6.30 2.10 0.14
C HIS A 121 -5.66 2.15 1.52
N LEU A 122 -5.56 3.34 2.09
CA LEU A 122 -4.93 3.58 3.39
C LEU A 122 -5.97 3.62 4.50
N PHE A 123 -5.64 2.98 5.65
CA PHE A 123 -6.49 2.94 6.84
C PHE A 123 -5.70 3.25 8.10
N LEU A 124 -6.42 3.79 9.10
CA LEU A 124 -5.97 3.92 10.47
C LEU A 124 -6.80 2.99 11.36
N ALA A 125 -6.14 2.10 12.09
CA ALA A 125 -6.76 1.14 12.99
C ALA A 125 -6.44 1.48 14.46
N ARG A 126 -7.44 1.43 15.33
CA ARG A 126 -7.33 1.63 16.78
C ARG A 126 -8.16 0.61 17.55
N ASP A 127 -8.02 0.62 18.88
CA ASP A 127 -8.72 -0.30 19.79
C ASP A 127 -8.43 -1.77 19.43
N LEU A 128 -7.15 -2.10 19.34
CA LEU A 128 -6.67 -3.38 18.83
C LEU A 128 -6.87 -4.50 19.87
N GLN A 129 -7.52 -5.58 19.44
CA GLN A 129 -7.51 -6.86 20.13
C GLN A 129 -6.52 -7.78 19.42
N MET A 130 -5.60 -8.39 20.19
CA MET A 130 -4.58 -9.27 19.61
C MET A 130 -5.06 -10.71 19.58
N ALA A 131 -4.96 -11.35 18.44
CA ALA A 131 -5.15 -12.77 18.21
C ALA A 131 -3.84 -13.40 17.71
N GLU A 132 -3.86 -14.65 17.28
CA GLU A 132 -2.74 -15.30 16.63
C GLU A 132 -2.64 -14.81 15.17
N ALA A 133 -1.45 -14.38 14.76
CA ALA A 133 -1.15 -14.06 13.38
C ALA A 133 -1.14 -15.32 12.52
N GLN A 134 -1.57 -15.22 11.29
CA GLN A 134 -1.66 -16.33 10.34
C GLN A 134 -1.21 -15.86 8.95
N PRO A 135 0.09 -15.50 8.81
CA PRO A 135 0.62 -15.08 7.50
C PRO A 135 0.56 -16.24 6.50
N ASP A 136 0.58 -15.92 5.23
CA ASP A 136 0.64 -16.91 4.16
C ASP A 136 1.92 -17.77 4.25
N GLU A 137 1.88 -19.00 3.72
CA GLU A 137 3.00 -19.97 3.83
C GLU A 137 4.31 -19.45 3.20
N ASP A 138 4.25 -18.53 2.25
CA ASP A 138 5.38 -17.91 1.56
C ASP A 138 5.72 -16.50 2.10
N GLU A 139 5.05 -16.05 3.16
CA GLU A 139 5.31 -14.77 3.82
C GLU A 139 6.15 -14.93 5.10
N PHE A 140 7.36 -14.42 5.06
CA PHE A 140 8.28 -14.39 6.18
C PHE A 140 8.35 -12.97 6.74
N LEU A 141 7.58 -12.73 7.81
CA LEU A 141 7.41 -11.42 8.42
C LEU A 141 7.95 -11.41 9.85
N GLU A 142 8.65 -10.35 10.23
CA GLU A 142 8.97 -10.05 11.61
C GLU A 142 8.14 -8.88 12.10
N MET A 143 7.18 -9.14 13.02
CA MET A 143 6.31 -8.11 13.58
C MET A 143 6.99 -7.39 14.74
N ALA A 144 6.89 -6.06 14.77
CA ALA A 144 7.33 -5.23 15.88
C ALA A 144 6.27 -4.17 16.25
N ARG A 145 6.49 -3.52 17.40
CA ARG A 145 5.72 -2.35 17.85
C ARG A 145 6.68 -1.19 18.04
N VAL A 146 6.54 -0.16 17.23
CA VAL A 146 7.42 1.01 17.24
C VAL A 146 6.63 2.22 17.74
N PRO A 147 7.13 2.99 18.74
CA PRO A 147 6.47 4.22 19.17
C PRO A 147 6.17 5.13 17.98
N PHE A 148 5.01 5.78 17.96
CA PHE A 148 4.57 6.57 16.81
C PHE A 148 5.57 7.68 16.45
N GLU A 149 6.06 8.40 17.45
CA GLU A 149 7.07 9.46 17.23
C GLU A 149 8.41 8.92 16.73
N GLU A 150 8.77 7.71 17.12
CA GLU A 150 9.95 7.02 16.59
C GLU A 150 9.78 6.68 15.09
N MET A 151 8.58 6.21 14.70
CA MET A 151 8.26 6.01 13.27
C MET A 151 8.42 7.29 12.46
N VAL A 152 7.87 8.40 12.98
CA VAL A 152 8.02 9.71 12.35
C VAL A 152 9.49 10.12 12.25
N HIS A 153 10.26 9.93 13.33
CA HIS A 153 11.69 10.25 13.32
C HIS A 153 12.46 9.43 12.27
N ARG A 154 12.22 8.12 12.18
CA ARG A 154 12.86 7.23 11.19
C ARG A 154 12.46 7.57 9.75
N ILE A 155 11.21 8.00 9.53
CA ILE A 155 10.76 8.53 8.24
C ILE A 155 11.54 9.81 7.89
N MET A 156 11.60 10.77 8.82
CA MET A 156 12.24 12.07 8.58
C MET A 156 13.76 11.98 8.43
N SER A 157 14.40 10.98 9.04
CA SER A 157 15.84 10.68 8.88
C SER A 157 16.16 9.94 7.57
N GLY A 158 15.14 9.40 6.85
CA GLY A 158 15.31 8.59 5.64
C GLY A 158 15.68 7.13 5.92
N GLU A 159 15.57 6.66 7.15
CA GLU A 159 15.75 5.24 7.49
C GLU A 159 14.60 4.41 6.93
N ILE A 160 13.36 4.86 7.10
CA ILE A 160 12.19 4.26 6.46
C ILE A 160 12.03 4.86 5.06
N THR A 161 12.09 3.99 4.05
CA THR A 161 12.05 4.36 2.64
C THR A 161 10.84 3.81 1.88
N ASP A 162 10.01 3.02 2.55
CA ASP A 162 8.78 2.50 1.96
C ASP A 162 7.72 3.61 1.83
N GLY A 163 7.32 3.91 0.59
CA GLY A 163 6.47 5.05 0.27
C GLY A 163 5.08 4.99 0.91
N LYS A 164 4.46 3.80 0.98
CA LYS A 164 3.14 3.64 1.62
C LYS A 164 3.22 3.91 3.13
N THR A 165 4.26 3.40 3.79
CA THR A 165 4.50 3.63 5.23
C THR A 165 4.72 5.12 5.50
N ILE A 166 5.57 5.78 4.72
CA ILE A 166 5.81 7.23 4.83
C ILE A 166 4.49 8.01 4.70
N ALA A 167 3.76 7.77 3.61
CA ALA A 167 2.52 8.50 3.34
C ALA A 167 1.46 8.28 4.41
N ALA A 168 1.23 7.02 4.81
CA ALA A 168 0.19 6.67 5.76
C ALA A 168 0.50 7.16 7.19
N VAL A 169 1.74 6.97 7.67
CA VAL A 169 2.14 7.40 9.03
C VAL A 169 2.10 8.93 9.15
N LEU A 170 2.63 9.67 8.18
CA LEU A 170 2.58 11.14 8.22
C LEU A 170 1.15 11.66 8.10
N LYS A 171 0.29 11.00 7.31
CA LYS A 171 -1.13 11.34 7.22
C LYS A 171 -1.85 11.05 8.54
N ALA A 172 -1.58 9.92 9.18
CA ALA A 172 -2.11 9.59 10.50
C ALA A 172 -1.70 10.62 11.56
N LYS A 173 -0.42 11.06 11.55
CA LYS A 173 0.06 12.14 12.44
C LYS A 173 -0.80 13.39 12.36
N LEU A 174 -1.07 13.85 11.13
CA LEU A 174 -1.89 15.05 10.92
C LEU A 174 -3.37 14.87 11.29
N LEU A 175 -3.91 13.65 11.14
CA LEU A 175 -5.30 13.34 11.51
C LEU A 175 -5.51 13.22 13.03
N LEU A 176 -4.49 12.82 13.75
CA LEU A 176 -4.55 12.58 15.20
C LEU A 176 -4.07 13.77 16.02
N ASP A 177 -3.58 14.85 15.39
CA ASP A 177 -2.93 16.00 16.04
C ASP A 177 -1.81 15.58 17.02
N LEU A 178 -1.07 14.49 16.68
CA LEU A 178 0.07 13.94 17.40
C LEU A 178 1.39 14.62 17.00
#